data_ccd85488a183b1cdf022db73c0aa658e
#
_entry.id   ccd85488a183b1cdf022db73c0aa658e
#
_cell.length_a   1.000
_cell.length_b   1.000
_cell.length_c   1.000
_cell.angle_alpha   90.00
_cell.angle_beta   90.00
_cell.angle_gamma   90.00
#
_symmetry.space_group_name_H-M   'P 1'
#
loop_
_entity.id
_entity.type
_entity.pdbx_description
1 polymer ?
#
loop_
_entity_poly.entity_id
_entity_poly.type
_entity_poly.pdbx_seq_one_letter_code
_entity_poly.pdbx_strand_id
1 'polypeptide(L)'
;ENITSVSEGQAKAQAGQKILNRLEMLPIPSVALINGACLGGGLELALACDYRLASFGDKVKLGLPEVKLGIIPGFGGTKRLPRLVGLRKGLELILSGEAVSGSEALKIGLVDGLASQNRLLEEGIEFLKQTGGKRKQSRPKLKGLVNIFLDQTIFGRSILKNQAKKFVLKTTKGHYPAPLKALE
;
A
#
# COMPACT_ATOMS: atom_id res chain seq x y z
N GLU A 1 -22.29 -3.27 -10.07
CA GLU A 1 -23.27 -2.35 -9.44
C GLU A 1 -22.85 -0.92 -9.69
N ASN A 2 -23.73 -0.13 -10.30
CA ASN A 2 -23.46 1.28 -10.57
C ASN A 2 -23.64 2.11 -9.29
N ILE A 3 -22.66 2.96 -8.98
CA ILE A 3 -22.79 3.96 -7.91
C ILE A 3 -23.58 5.13 -8.46
N THR A 4 -24.73 5.43 -7.87
CA THR A 4 -25.67 6.44 -8.36
C THR A 4 -25.58 7.78 -7.62
N SER A 5 -24.91 7.79 -6.45
CA SER A 5 -24.74 9.01 -5.65
C SER A 5 -23.43 9.03 -4.89
N VAL A 6 -22.98 10.24 -4.48
CA VAL A 6 -21.79 10.43 -3.66
C VAL A 6 -21.93 9.72 -2.32
N SER A 7 -23.10 9.77 -1.70
CA SER A 7 -23.40 9.11 -0.42
C SER A 7 -23.29 7.58 -0.52
N GLU A 8 -23.76 7.00 -1.62
CA GLU A 8 -23.62 5.56 -1.87
C GLU A 8 -22.16 5.15 -2.06
N GLY A 9 -21.39 5.93 -2.82
CA GLY A 9 -19.94 5.70 -2.98
C GLY A 9 -19.19 5.78 -1.65
N GLN A 10 -19.52 6.77 -0.82
CA GLN A 10 -18.93 6.88 0.53
C GLN A 10 -19.30 5.68 1.42
N ALA A 11 -20.57 5.26 1.40
CA ALA A 11 -21.02 4.11 2.20
C ALA A 11 -20.30 2.83 1.79
N LYS A 12 -20.13 2.56 0.49
CA LYS A 12 -19.40 1.41 -0.04
C LYS A 12 -17.91 1.45 0.35
N ALA A 13 -17.25 2.61 0.23
CA ALA A 13 -15.86 2.78 0.64
C ALA A 13 -15.69 2.55 2.15
N GLN A 14 -16.58 3.11 2.98
CA GLN A 14 -16.57 2.91 4.43
C GLN A 14 -16.82 1.44 4.82
N ALA A 15 -17.72 0.75 4.13
CA ALA A 15 -17.96 -0.67 4.36
C ALA A 15 -16.70 -1.51 4.08
N GLY A 16 -16.03 -1.28 2.95
CA GLY A 16 -14.76 -1.93 2.62
C GLY A 16 -13.66 -1.62 3.64
N GLN A 17 -13.52 -0.36 4.05
CA GLN A 17 -12.57 0.03 5.10
C GLN A 17 -12.85 -0.67 6.42
N LYS A 18 -14.12 -0.79 6.84
CA LYS A 18 -14.51 -1.51 8.08
C LYS A 18 -14.10 -2.97 8.01
N ILE A 19 -14.30 -3.64 6.88
CA ILE A 19 -13.92 -5.06 6.69
C ILE A 19 -12.40 -5.20 6.80
N LEU A 20 -11.62 -4.38 6.10
CA LEU A 20 -10.15 -4.45 6.16
C LEU A 20 -9.60 -4.04 7.53
N ASN A 21 -10.24 -3.10 8.23
CA ASN A 21 -9.89 -2.79 9.60
C ASN A 21 -10.14 -3.99 10.55
N ARG A 22 -11.21 -4.77 10.34
CA ARG A 22 -11.46 -5.99 11.11
C ARG A 22 -10.38 -7.03 10.86
N LEU A 23 -9.95 -7.21 9.60
CA LEU A 23 -8.82 -8.09 9.27
C LEU A 23 -7.54 -7.65 9.98
N GLU A 24 -7.23 -6.34 9.94
CA GLU A 24 -6.08 -5.74 10.62
C GLU A 24 -6.14 -5.90 12.15
N MET A 25 -7.32 -6.08 12.73
CA MET A 25 -7.53 -6.21 14.18
C MET A 25 -7.68 -7.66 14.66
N LEU A 26 -7.59 -8.65 13.79
CA LEU A 26 -7.69 -10.05 14.20
C LEU A 26 -6.63 -10.36 15.27
N PRO A 27 -6.96 -11.16 16.29
CA PRO A 27 -6.01 -11.50 17.35
C PRO A 27 -4.93 -12.51 16.92
N ILE A 28 -5.09 -13.10 15.74
CA ILE A 28 -4.16 -14.06 15.14
C ILE A 28 -3.34 -13.39 14.03
N PRO A 29 -2.07 -13.79 13.80
CA PRO A 29 -1.26 -13.25 12.71
C PRO A 29 -1.82 -13.67 11.36
N SER A 30 -1.70 -12.77 10.38
CA SER A 30 -2.14 -12.96 9.01
C SER A 30 -1.01 -12.71 8.02
N VAL A 31 -0.96 -13.47 6.94
CA VAL A 31 0.01 -13.29 5.85
C VAL A 31 -0.72 -13.30 4.50
N ALA A 32 -0.45 -12.28 3.70
CA ALA A 32 -0.86 -12.26 2.30
C ALA A 32 0.18 -12.97 1.44
N LEU A 33 -0.25 -13.97 0.69
CA LEU A 33 0.58 -14.74 -0.24
C LEU A 33 0.28 -14.26 -1.67
N ILE A 34 1.26 -13.62 -2.30
CA ILE A 34 1.09 -12.88 -3.57
C ILE A 34 1.82 -13.64 -4.67
N ASN A 35 1.08 -14.25 -5.59
CA ASN A 35 1.63 -15.06 -6.68
C ASN A 35 1.44 -14.45 -8.08
N GLY A 36 0.97 -13.19 -8.16
CA GLY A 36 0.70 -12.51 -9.42
C GLY A 36 0.43 -11.03 -9.23
N ALA A 37 -0.47 -10.46 -10.05
CA ALA A 37 -0.87 -9.07 -9.93
C ALA A 37 -1.65 -8.83 -8.63
N CYS A 38 -1.13 -7.96 -7.77
CA CYS A 38 -1.72 -7.52 -6.52
C CYS A 38 -1.92 -6.00 -6.61
N LEU A 39 -3.00 -5.59 -7.28
CA LEU A 39 -3.26 -4.21 -7.66
C LEU A 39 -4.53 -3.67 -7.00
N GLY A 40 -4.58 -2.36 -6.76
CA GLY A 40 -5.75 -1.68 -6.23
C GLY A 40 -6.26 -2.30 -4.94
N GLY A 41 -7.55 -2.62 -4.86
CA GLY A 41 -8.17 -3.26 -3.71
C GLY A 41 -7.48 -4.57 -3.27
N GLY A 42 -6.86 -5.31 -4.20
CA GLY A 42 -6.06 -6.48 -3.87
C GLY A 42 -4.83 -6.14 -3.04
N LEU A 43 -4.14 -5.03 -3.37
CA LEU A 43 -3.05 -4.54 -2.55
C LEU A 43 -3.56 -3.95 -1.23
N GLU A 44 -4.71 -3.29 -1.21
CA GLU A 44 -5.31 -2.77 0.02
C GLU A 44 -5.64 -3.89 1.01
N LEU A 45 -6.13 -5.04 0.49
CA LEU A 45 -6.34 -6.27 1.28
C LEU A 45 -5.00 -6.81 1.83
N ALA A 46 -3.99 -6.94 0.98
CA ALA A 46 -2.67 -7.41 1.40
C ALA A 46 -2.03 -6.48 2.44
N LEU A 47 -2.24 -5.17 2.33
CA LEU A 47 -1.77 -4.17 3.30
C LEU A 47 -2.48 -4.27 4.66
N ALA A 48 -3.68 -4.85 4.72
CA ALA A 48 -4.40 -5.09 5.96
C ALA A 48 -3.93 -6.35 6.70
N CYS A 49 -3.19 -7.24 6.05
CA CYS A 49 -2.52 -8.37 6.68
C CYS A 49 -1.29 -7.93 7.46
N ASP A 50 -0.89 -8.70 8.50
CA ASP A 50 0.34 -8.43 9.26
C ASP A 50 1.58 -8.57 8.38
N TYR A 51 1.65 -9.61 7.56
CA TYR A 51 2.79 -9.94 6.71
C TYR A 51 2.37 -10.12 5.25
N ARG A 52 3.34 -9.99 4.35
CA ARG A 52 3.19 -10.19 2.90
C ARG A 52 4.39 -10.93 2.37
N LEU A 53 4.16 -12.07 1.70
CA LEU A 53 5.17 -12.76 0.93
C LEU A 53 4.76 -12.72 -0.55
N ALA A 54 5.71 -12.42 -1.42
CA ALA A 54 5.47 -12.45 -2.86
C ALA A 54 6.26 -13.59 -3.52
N SER A 55 5.72 -14.19 -4.55
CA SER A 55 6.49 -15.16 -5.31
C SER A 55 7.54 -14.47 -6.20
N PHE A 56 8.61 -15.21 -6.54
CA PHE A 56 9.51 -14.80 -7.60
C PHE A 56 8.77 -14.78 -8.95
N GLY A 57 9.19 -13.91 -9.85
CA GLY A 57 8.74 -13.87 -11.23
C GLY A 57 8.14 -12.55 -11.68
N ASP A 58 8.10 -12.38 -13.02
CA ASP A 58 7.72 -11.12 -13.65
C ASP A 58 6.22 -10.82 -13.60
N LYS A 59 5.40 -11.84 -13.31
CA LYS A 59 3.95 -11.71 -13.16
C LYS A 59 3.55 -11.01 -11.87
N VAL A 60 4.44 -10.97 -10.87
CA VAL A 60 4.19 -10.31 -9.60
C VAL A 60 4.34 -8.81 -9.77
N LYS A 61 3.24 -8.09 -9.60
CA LYS A 61 3.14 -6.63 -9.67
C LYS A 61 2.30 -6.13 -8.50
N LEU A 62 2.84 -5.19 -7.74
CA LEU A 62 2.16 -4.59 -6.59
C LEU A 62 2.00 -3.09 -6.80
N GLY A 63 0.80 -2.55 -6.68
CA GLY A 63 0.56 -1.12 -6.89
C GLY A 63 -0.86 -0.68 -6.60
N LEU A 64 -1.05 0.63 -6.57
CA LEU A 64 -2.34 1.29 -6.39
C LEU A 64 -2.63 2.16 -7.63
N PRO A 65 -3.12 1.56 -8.74
CA PRO A 65 -3.30 2.25 -10.03
C PRO A 65 -4.57 3.13 -10.08
N GLU A 66 -5.32 3.27 -9.00
CA GLU A 66 -6.63 3.94 -8.95
C GLU A 66 -6.59 5.34 -9.54
N VAL A 67 -5.51 6.11 -9.31
CA VAL A 67 -5.38 7.47 -9.84
C VAL A 67 -5.37 7.52 -11.37
N LYS A 68 -4.93 6.45 -12.04
CA LYS A 68 -4.98 6.33 -13.50
C LYS A 68 -6.40 6.16 -14.03
N LEU A 69 -7.31 5.74 -13.16
CA LEU A 69 -8.74 5.58 -13.45
C LEU A 69 -9.58 6.78 -12.97
N GLY A 70 -8.93 7.86 -12.49
CA GLY A 70 -9.62 9.05 -12.01
C GLY A 70 -10.22 8.93 -10.60
N ILE A 71 -9.87 7.86 -9.86
CA ILE A 71 -10.30 7.62 -8.47
C ILE A 71 -9.10 7.53 -7.55
N ILE A 72 -9.32 7.39 -6.24
CA ILE A 72 -8.28 7.16 -5.24
C ILE A 72 -8.49 5.81 -4.56
N PRO A 73 -7.43 5.18 -3.99
CA PRO A 73 -7.57 3.96 -3.21
C PRO A 73 -8.60 4.15 -2.09
N GLY A 74 -9.69 3.37 -2.14
CA GLY A 74 -10.88 3.59 -1.32
C GLY A 74 -10.91 2.80 -0.02
N PHE A 75 -10.13 1.72 0.11
CA PHE A 75 -10.20 0.79 1.25
C PHE A 75 -9.07 0.99 2.27
N GLY A 76 -8.37 2.12 2.21
CA GLY A 76 -7.37 2.53 3.18
C GLY A 76 -5.92 2.37 2.71
N GLY A 77 -5.68 2.12 1.43
CA GLY A 77 -4.35 2.07 0.82
C GLY A 77 -3.58 3.37 1.00
N THR A 78 -4.26 4.51 0.89
CA THR A 78 -3.66 5.84 1.13
C THR A 78 -3.11 6.02 2.54
N LYS A 79 -3.64 5.28 3.52
CA LYS A 79 -3.18 5.29 4.92
C LYS A 79 -2.14 4.22 5.19
N ARG A 80 -2.39 2.96 4.74
CA ARG A 80 -1.57 1.81 5.08
C ARG A 80 -0.25 1.79 4.32
N LEU A 81 -0.27 2.10 3.02
CA LEU A 81 0.95 2.06 2.20
C LEU A 81 2.03 3.03 2.72
N PRO A 82 1.77 4.33 2.94
CA PRO A 82 2.78 5.25 3.47
C PRO A 82 3.29 4.86 4.87
N ARG A 83 2.44 4.27 5.69
CA ARG A 83 2.85 3.78 7.02
C ARG A 83 3.81 2.59 6.95
N LEU A 84 3.74 1.82 5.87
CA LEU A 84 4.57 0.63 5.68
C LEU A 84 5.90 0.95 5.00
N VAL A 85 5.88 1.73 3.91
CA VAL A 85 7.07 2.00 3.07
C VAL A 85 7.68 3.39 3.28
N GLY A 86 7.11 4.20 4.17
CA GLY A 86 7.46 5.61 4.38
C GLY A 86 6.64 6.54 3.48
N LEU A 87 6.48 7.79 3.94
CA LEU A 87 5.60 8.76 3.28
C LEU A 87 6.05 9.08 1.85
N ARG A 88 7.36 9.29 1.65
CA ARG A 88 7.92 9.63 0.33
C ARG A 88 7.60 8.54 -0.71
N LYS A 89 7.92 7.27 -0.40
CA LYS A 89 7.70 6.16 -1.35
C LYS A 89 6.23 5.83 -1.49
N GLY A 90 5.47 5.94 -0.40
CA GLY A 90 4.01 5.78 -0.44
C GLY A 90 3.33 6.80 -1.35
N LEU A 91 3.69 8.08 -1.24
CA LEU A 91 3.19 9.13 -2.14
C LEU A 91 3.58 8.88 -3.60
N GLU A 92 4.83 8.51 -3.85
CA GLU A 92 5.30 8.18 -5.21
C GLU A 92 4.41 7.10 -5.85
N LEU A 93 4.18 5.99 -5.15
CA LEU A 93 3.39 4.86 -5.68
C LEU A 93 1.91 5.21 -5.86
N ILE A 94 1.31 5.94 -4.89
CA ILE A 94 -0.10 6.34 -4.97
C ILE A 94 -0.34 7.35 -6.10
N LEU A 95 0.54 8.35 -6.24
CA LEU A 95 0.33 9.46 -7.17
C LEU A 95 0.71 9.10 -8.60
N SER A 96 1.66 8.18 -8.81
CA SER A 96 2.00 7.67 -10.13
C SER A 96 1.05 6.56 -10.58
N GLY A 97 0.47 5.82 -9.64
CA GLY A 97 -0.28 4.60 -9.94
C GLY A 97 0.57 3.50 -10.56
N GLU A 98 1.91 3.60 -10.46
CA GLU A 98 2.82 2.59 -10.99
C GLU A 98 2.90 1.37 -10.07
N ALA A 99 3.09 0.21 -10.69
CA ALA A 99 3.29 -1.03 -9.96
C ALA A 99 4.78 -1.37 -9.90
N VAL A 100 5.20 -1.94 -8.77
CA VAL A 100 6.55 -2.45 -8.55
C VAL A 100 6.60 -3.97 -8.65
N SER A 101 7.76 -4.52 -9.00
CA SER A 101 8.01 -5.97 -8.99
C SER A 101 8.10 -6.49 -7.55
N GLY A 102 8.04 -7.83 -7.36
CA GLY A 102 8.24 -8.46 -6.06
C GLY A 102 9.60 -8.12 -5.45
N SER A 103 10.67 -8.08 -6.25
CA SER A 103 12.01 -7.73 -5.80
C SER A 103 12.13 -6.26 -5.35
N GLU A 104 11.52 -5.35 -6.08
CA GLU A 104 11.46 -3.94 -5.65
C GLU A 104 10.58 -3.77 -4.41
N ALA A 105 9.45 -4.47 -4.35
CA ALA A 105 8.58 -4.49 -3.18
C ALA A 105 9.32 -4.94 -1.91
N LEU A 106 10.20 -5.94 -2.01
CA LEU A 106 11.05 -6.36 -0.89
C LEU A 106 12.05 -5.27 -0.50
N LYS A 107 12.73 -4.64 -1.46
CA LYS A 107 13.70 -3.56 -1.19
C LYS A 107 13.10 -2.38 -0.45
N ILE A 108 11.87 -1.97 -0.84
CA ILE A 108 11.17 -0.84 -0.21
C ILE A 108 10.40 -1.24 1.06
N GLY A 109 10.38 -2.52 1.44
CA GLY A 109 9.68 -3.03 2.62
C GLY A 109 8.17 -3.17 2.44
N LEU A 110 7.68 -3.18 1.20
CA LEU A 110 6.26 -3.43 0.89
C LEU A 110 5.89 -4.90 1.13
N VAL A 111 6.81 -5.83 0.88
CA VAL A 111 6.69 -7.25 1.26
C VAL A 111 7.80 -7.63 2.24
N ASP A 112 7.56 -8.69 3.00
CA ASP A 112 8.45 -9.18 4.06
C ASP A 112 9.44 -10.23 3.57
N GLY A 113 9.13 -10.86 2.44
CA GLY A 113 9.99 -11.87 1.82
C GLY A 113 9.53 -12.24 0.42
N LEU A 114 10.41 -12.97 -0.27
CA LEU A 114 10.11 -13.64 -1.54
C LEU A 114 10.16 -15.14 -1.33
N ALA A 115 9.27 -15.86 -2.03
CA ALA A 115 9.11 -17.28 -1.93
C ALA A 115 9.01 -17.93 -3.31
N SER A 116 9.24 -19.22 -3.40
CA SER A 116 8.98 -19.98 -4.62
C SER A 116 7.49 -20.04 -4.93
N GLN A 117 7.10 -19.81 -6.18
CA GLN A 117 5.70 -19.85 -6.57
C GLN A 117 5.01 -21.17 -6.22
N ASN A 118 5.70 -22.29 -6.45
CA ASN A 118 5.17 -23.63 -6.21
C ASN A 118 5.10 -24.00 -4.71
N ARG A 119 5.82 -23.28 -3.84
CA ARG A 119 5.89 -23.52 -2.41
C ARG A 119 5.40 -22.34 -1.58
N LEU A 120 4.73 -21.38 -2.20
CA LEU A 120 4.36 -20.12 -1.57
C LEU A 120 3.50 -20.35 -0.30
N LEU A 121 2.58 -21.32 -0.31
CA LEU A 121 1.77 -21.63 0.86
C LEU A 121 2.61 -22.25 1.99
N GLU A 122 3.44 -23.23 1.67
CA GLU A 122 4.31 -23.90 2.64
C GLU A 122 5.30 -22.91 3.28
N GLU A 123 5.99 -22.13 2.43
CA GLU A 123 6.93 -21.11 2.89
C GLU A 123 6.22 -19.99 3.70
N GLY A 124 4.97 -19.67 3.37
CA GLY A 124 4.14 -18.74 4.15
C GLY A 124 3.80 -19.26 5.54
N ILE A 125 3.48 -20.55 5.65
CA ILE A 125 3.22 -21.21 6.94
C ILE A 125 4.51 -21.26 7.77
N GLU A 126 5.64 -21.64 7.17
CA GLU A 126 6.94 -21.67 7.83
C GLU A 126 7.33 -20.27 8.32
N PHE A 127 7.13 -19.24 7.48
CA PHE A 127 7.38 -17.86 7.84
C PHE A 127 6.58 -17.44 9.08
N LEU A 128 5.26 -17.74 9.13
CA LEU A 128 4.44 -17.44 10.29
C LEU A 128 4.92 -18.18 11.56
N LYS A 129 5.35 -19.43 11.45
CA LYS A 129 5.94 -20.17 12.57
C LYS A 129 7.22 -19.48 13.08
N GLN A 130 8.09 -19.01 12.19
CA GLN A 130 9.32 -18.29 12.54
C GLN A 130 9.06 -16.95 13.24
N THR A 131 7.91 -16.30 12.98
CA THR A 131 7.50 -15.10 13.72
C THR A 131 7.06 -15.38 15.16
N GLY A 132 7.01 -16.65 15.56
CA GLY A 132 6.51 -17.08 16.87
C GLY A 132 5.02 -16.81 17.06
N GLY A 133 4.25 -16.75 15.97
CA GLY A 133 2.82 -16.44 16.01
C GLY A 133 2.52 -15.00 16.41
N LYS A 134 3.52 -14.11 16.36
CA LYS A 134 3.36 -12.71 16.76
C LYS A 134 2.83 -11.88 15.60
N ARG A 135 1.93 -10.97 15.92
CA ARG A 135 1.48 -9.95 14.98
C ARG A 135 2.58 -8.92 14.73
N LYS A 136 2.67 -8.46 13.49
CA LYS A 136 3.62 -7.40 13.13
C LYS A 136 3.10 -6.05 13.58
N GLN A 137 3.82 -5.38 14.46
CA GLN A 137 3.58 -3.96 14.68
C GLN A 137 4.06 -3.19 13.45
N SER A 138 3.12 -2.67 12.66
CA SER A 138 3.42 -1.93 11.44
C SER A 138 4.03 -0.57 11.76
N ARG A 139 5.36 -0.54 11.85
CA ARG A 139 6.12 0.72 11.76
C ARG A 139 7.13 0.57 10.64
N PRO A 140 7.21 1.52 9.69
CA PRO A 140 8.24 1.47 8.68
C PRO A 140 9.59 1.48 9.38
N LYS A 141 10.47 0.56 9.00
CA LYS A 141 11.89 0.66 9.32
C LYS A 141 12.50 1.75 8.43
N LEU A 142 12.24 3.01 8.77
CA LEU A 142 12.81 4.14 8.06
C LEU A 142 14.32 4.08 8.20
N LYS A 143 15.02 3.82 7.11
CA LYS A 143 16.48 3.87 7.05
C LYS A 143 16.89 5.28 6.61
N GLY A 144 17.80 5.89 7.39
CA GLY A 144 18.40 7.19 7.07
C GLY A 144 17.70 8.38 7.74
N LEU A 145 18.54 9.28 8.29
CA LEU A 145 18.09 10.48 9.02
C LEU A 145 17.15 11.37 8.19
N VAL A 146 17.39 11.49 6.89
CA VAL A 146 16.55 12.28 5.97
C VAL A 146 15.13 11.73 5.89
N ASN A 147 14.96 10.42 5.77
CA ASN A 147 13.62 9.80 5.72
C ASN A 147 12.89 9.94 7.05
N ILE A 148 13.61 9.79 8.18
CA ILE A 148 13.07 10.01 9.51
C ILE A 148 12.58 11.45 9.66
N PHE A 149 13.39 12.44 9.24
CA PHE A 149 13.01 13.83 9.27
C PHE A 149 11.77 14.12 8.42
N LEU A 150 11.77 13.66 7.16
CA LEU A 150 10.67 13.88 6.23
C LEU A 150 9.34 13.24 6.68
N ASP A 151 9.40 12.06 7.30
CA ASP A 151 8.20 11.33 7.72
C ASP A 151 7.68 11.75 9.09
N GLN A 152 8.57 12.15 10.01
CA GLN A 152 8.20 12.35 11.42
C GLN A 152 8.02 13.82 11.81
N THR A 153 8.50 14.77 11.00
CA THR A 153 8.34 16.20 11.31
C THR A 153 7.23 16.85 10.49
N ILE A 154 6.57 17.85 11.07
CA ILE A 154 5.54 18.65 10.37
C ILE A 154 6.16 19.35 9.16
N PHE A 155 7.36 19.89 9.30
CA PHE A 155 8.10 20.56 8.22
C PHE A 155 8.45 19.59 7.09
N GLY A 156 8.97 18.39 7.41
CA GLY A 156 9.28 17.36 6.43
C GLY A 156 8.05 16.94 5.62
N ARG A 157 6.93 16.69 6.29
CA ARG A 157 5.66 16.35 5.64
C ARG A 157 5.15 17.48 4.73
N SER A 158 5.28 18.74 5.15
CA SER A 158 4.91 19.91 4.35
C SER A 158 5.77 20.01 3.08
N ILE A 159 7.07 19.79 3.20
CA ILE A 159 7.99 19.76 2.05
C ILE A 159 7.58 18.64 1.07
N LEU A 160 7.35 17.43 1.56
CA LEU A 160 6.92 16.30 0.72
C LEU A 160 5.58 16.59 0.04
N LYS A 161 4.59 17.13 0.77
CA LYS A 161 3.28 17.49 0.20
C LYS A 161 3.42 18.51 -0.91
N ASN A 162 4.24 19.55 -0.73
CA ASN A 162 4.48 20.58 -1.73
C ASN A 162 5.22 20.04 -2.97
N GLN A 163 6.22 19.19 -2.78
CA GLN A 163 6.93 18.53 -3.89
C GLN A 163 5.98 17.59 -4.67
N ALA A 164 5.19 16.79 -3.96
CA ALA A 164 4.21 15.90 -4.56
C ALA A 164 3.15 16.68 -5.35
N LYS A 165 2.64 17.80 -4.81
CA LYS A 165 1.69 18.69 -5.51
C LYS A 165 2.30 19.25 -6.80
N LYS A 166 3.54 19.74 -6.75
CA LYS A 166 4.26 20.23 -7.94
C LYS A 166 4.44 19.14 -8.99
N PHE A 167 4.81 17.92 -8.56
CA PHE A 167 4.96 16.77 -9.44
C PHE A 167 3.63 16.43 -10.14
N VAL A 168 2.54 16.30 -9.39
CA VAL A 168 1.21 16.01 -9.93
C VAL A 168 0.79 17.08 -10.95
N LEU A 169 0.89 18.37 -10.60
CA LEU A 169 0.51 19.46 -11.51
C LEU A 169 1.35 19.47 -12.80
N LYS A 170 2.65 19.18 -12.70
CA LYS A 170 3.53 19.07 -13.88
C LYS A 170 3.15 17.90 -14.78
N THR A 171 2.81 16.74 -14.19
CA THR A 171 2.53 15.51 -14.93
C THR A 171 1.11 15.51 -15.51
N THR A 172 0.13 16.02 -14.76
CA THR A 172 -1.29 15.97 -15.15
C THR A 172 -1.78 17.27 -15.79
N LYS A 173 -0.96 18.33 -15.80
CA LYS A 173 -1.37 19.69 -16.26
C LYS A 173 -2.67 20.17 -15.60
N GLY A 174 -3.02 19.63 -14.43
CA GLY A 174 -4.24 19.96 -13.69
C GLY A 174 -5.52 19.27 -14.19
N HIS A 175 -5.45 18.45 -15.25
CA HIS A 175 -6.63 17.78 -15.82
C HIS A 175 -7.13 16.58 -15.02
N TYR A 176 -6.32 16.05 -14.08
CA TYR A 176 -6.68 14.88 -13.26
C TYR A 176 -6.82 15.27 -11.79
N PRO A 177 -8.04 15.35 -11.25
CA PRO A 177 -8.27 15.74 -9.85
C PRO A 177 -7.89 14.66 -8.84
N ALA A 178 -7.94 13.37 -9.21
CA ALA A 178 -7.74 12.26 -8.29
C ALA A 178 -6.37 12.28 -7.58
N PRO A 179 -5.22 12.49 -8.26
CA PRO A 179 -3.94 12.57 -7.56
C PRO A 179 -3.85 13.76 -6.58
N LEU A 180 -4.51 14.89 -6.88
CA LEU A 180 -4.57 16.04 -5.98
C LEU A 180 -5.40 15.73 -4.73
N LYS A 181 -6.52 15.03 -4.90
CA LYS A 181 -7.35 14.55 -3.80
C LYS A 181 -6.65 13.52 -2.92
N ALA A 182 -5.79 12.69 -3.49
CA ALA A 182 -5.00 11.73 -2.73
C ALA A 182 -3.95 12.39 -1.81
N LEU A 183 -3.63 13.68 -2.02
CA LEU A 183 -2.73 14.48 -1.18
C LEU A 183 -3.41 15.16 0.01
N GLU A 184 -4.73 15.24 0.03
CA GLU A 184 -5.53 15.77 1.15
C GLU A 184 -5.62 14.77 2.30
#